data_3e882dab7d553aa83619cfdc5d5d50aa
#
_entry.id   3e882dab7d553aa83619cfdc5d5d50aa
#
_cell.length_a   1.000
_cell.length_b   1.000
_cell.length_c   1.000
_cell.angle_alpha   90.00
_cell.angle_beta   90.00
_cell.angle_gamma   90.00
#
_symmetry.space_group_name_H-M   'P 1'
#
loop_
_entity.id
_entity.type
_entity.pdbx_description
1 polymer ?
#
loop_
_entity_poly.entity_id
_entity_poly.type
_entity_poly.pdbx_seq_one_letter_code
_entity_poly.pdbx_strand_id
1 'polypeptide(L)'
;MMHSLPFLKTMASALATLMLGSAALAAEINVLSAGAIEPGLKAAAAAFDKQTGHITKITFNTAPELKKRMDSNPAFDVVIAPPAVIGEFAASGKLLEARANVGRVGMGVTVRDGAPLPDMSSTDAMKRAMLAADSLVFNRASTGLYLESLLKKMDVYAQVEGKTIRYPDGASVMEHVIKGKGNEIGFGAITEILLYQGKGLKFVGPVPAEVQNYTAYTAAPLASGKQQALAQQFVTFLSGPVGKPLFVAAGVTD
;
A
#
# COMPACT_ATOMS: atom_id res chain seq x y z
N MET A 1 -87.76 37.54 3.26
CA MET A 1 -87.27 36.26 3.82
C MET A 1 -85.88 35.98 3.24
N MET A 2 -84.89 36.26 4.02
CA MET A 2 -83.45 36.15 3.60
C MET A 2 -82.88 34.88 4.21
N HIS A 3 -82.38 34.01 3.40
CA HIS A 3 -81.61 32.82 3.86
C HIS A 3 -80.14 33.06 3.62
N SER A 4 -79.40 33.16 4.72
CA SER A 4 -77.97 33.27 4.76
C SER A 4 -77.30 31.90 4.58
N LEU A 5 -76.38 31.74 3.59
CA LEU A 5 -75.52 30.62 3.48
C LEU A 5 -74.26 30.83 4.34
N PRO A 6 -73.76 29.83 5.03
CA PRO A 6 -72.50 29.94 5.75
C PRO A 6 -71.27 29.66 4.84
N PHE A 7 -70.30 30.51 4.97
CA PHE A 7 -68.93 30.36 4.35
C PHE A 7 -68.18 29.19 4.93
N LEU A 8 -67.81 28.22 4.09
CA LEU A 8 -66.96 27.13 4.44
C LEU A 8 -65.46 27.56 4.27
N LYS A 9 -64.82 27.78 5.41
CA LYS A 9 -63.33 28.05 5.40
C LYS A 9 -62.56 26.75 5.24
N THR A 10 -61.98 26.52 4.08
CA THR A 10 -61.01 25.46 3.81
C THR A 10 -59.70 25.86 4.43
N MET A 11 -59.31 25.22 5.53
CA MET A 11 -57.97 25.24 6.06
C MET A 11 -57.06 24.31 5.19
N ALA A 12 -56.22 24.92 4.38
CA ALA A 12 -55.11 24.22 3.71
C ALA A 12 -53.99 24.00 4.74
N SER A 13 -53.90 22.79 5.29
CA SER A 13 -52.72 22.35 6.07
C SER A 13 -51.53 22.12 5.15
N ALA A 14 -50.61 23.06 5.09
CA ALA A 14 -49.31 22.87 4.47
C ALA A 14 -48.44 21.97 5.39
N LEU A 15 -48.36 20.70 5.04
CA LEU A 15 -47.42 19.73 5.66
C LEU A 15 -46.03 20.04 5.13
N ALA A 16 -45.29 20.91 5.80
CA ALA A 16 -43.87 21.13 5.53
C ALA A 16 -43.09 19.91 6.03
N THR A 17 -42.79 18.97 5.12
CA THR A 17 -41.90 17.86 5.39
C THR A 17 -40.47 18.43 5.57
N LEU A 18 -40.06 18.64 6.83
CA LEU A 18 -38.66 18.92 7.17
C LEU A 18 -37.83 17.67 6.78
N MET A 19 -37.21 17.74 5.63
CA MET A 19 -36.08 16.84 5.30
C MET A 19 -34.91 17.22 6.23
N LEU A 20 -34.88 16.64 7.43
CA LEU A 20 -33.69 16.59 8.27
C LEU A 20 -32.69 15.70 7.54
N GLY A 21 -31.91 16.31 6.62
CA GLY A 21 -30.73 15.72 6.12
C GLY A 21 -29.81 15.47 7.32
N SER A 22 -29.71 14.23 7.78
CA SER A 22 -28.70 13.84 8.73
C SER A 22 -27.34 14.18 8.10
N ALA A 23 -26.77 15.31 8.50
CA ALA A 23 -25.36 15.55 8.22
C ALA A 23 -24.60 14.40 8.88
N ALA A 24 -24.22 13.40 8.08
CA ALA A 24 -23.37 12.32 8.55
C ALA A 24 -22.09 12.99 9.06
N LEU A 25 -21.86 12.93 10.37
CA LEU A 25 -20.62 13.41 10.96
C LEU A 25 -19.46 12.70 10.28
N ALA A 26 -18.45 13.47 9.88
CA ALA A 26 -17.22 12.91 9.32
C ALA A 26 -16.65 11.91 10.32
N ALA A 27 -16.63 10.64 9.94
CA ALA A 27 -16.00 9.58 10.73
C ALA A 27 -14.55 9.39 10.27
N GLU A 28 -13.71 8.90 11.18
CA GLU A 28 -12.31 8.60 10.90
C GLU A 28 -12.09 7.09 10.91
N ILE A 29 -11.42 6.57 9.87
CA ILE A 29 -10.91 5.20 9.86
C ILE A 29 -9.39 5.19 9.94
N ASN A 30 -8.86 4.28 10.73
CA ASN A 30 -7.44 4.10 10.92
C ASN A 30 -6.98 2.83 10.17
N VAL A 31 -6.08 3.02 9.21
CA VAL A 31 -5.58 1.96 8.32
C VAL A 31 -4.14 1.65 8.66
N LEU A 32 -3.83 0.38 8.90
CA LEU A 32 -2.49 -0.15 9.03
C LEU A 32 -2.09 -0.85 7.73
N SER A 33 -1.07 -0.37 7.03
CA SER A 33 -0.73 -0.84 5.69
C SER A 33 0.74 -1.15 5.50
N ALA A 34 1.01 -2.10 4.60
CA ALA A 34 2.35 -2.29 4.05
C ALA A 34 2.80 -1.06 3.26
N GLY A 35 4.08 -0.67 3.39
CA GLY A 35 4.64 0.52 2.75
C GLY A 35 4.71 0.41 1.22
N ALA A 36 4.93 -0.78 0.68
CA ALA A 36 5.09 -0.97 -0.75
C ALA A 36 3.90 -0.53 -1.63
N ILE A 37 2.71 -0.35 -1.06
CA ILE A 37 1.52 0.15 -1.79
C ILE A 37 1.16 1.59 -1.43
N GLU A 38 2.03 2.30 -0.71
CA GLU A 38 1.78 3.65 -0.18
C GLU A 38 1.26 4.63 -1.23
N PRO A 39 1.86 4.79 -2.44
CA PRO A 39 1.40 5.79 -3.40
C PRO A 39 -0.03 5.56 -3.84
N GLY A 40 -0.36 4.34 -4.23
CA GLY A 40 -1.71 3.96 -4.65
C GLY A 40 -2.73 4.07 -3.53
N LEU A 41 -2.36 3.64 -2.33
CA LEU A 41 -3.26 3.71 -1.17
C LEU A 41 -3.54 5.15 -0.74
N LYS A 42 -2.55 6.03 -0.75
CA LYS A 42 -2.77 7.47 -0.48
C LYS A 42 -3.73 8.10 -1.50
N ALA A 43 -3.55 7.80 -2.79
CA ALA A 43 -4.44 8.28 -3.84
C ALA A 43 -5.87 7.73 -3.67
N ALA A 44 -6.01 6.43 -3.38
CA ALA A 44 -7.30 5.79 -3.16
C ALA A 44 -8.01 6.33 -1.90
N ALA A 45 -7.28 6.53 -0.80
CA ALA A 45 -7.82 7.13 0.42
C ALA A 45 -8.31 8.56 0.17
N ALA A 46 -7.54 9.41 -0.51
CA ALA A 46 -7.97 10.76 -0.83
C ALA A 46 -9.23 10.79 -1.72
N ALA A 47 -9.37 9.84 -2.66
CA ALA A 47 -10.57 9.71 -3.49
C ALA A 47 -11.78 9.24 -2.66
N PHE A 48 -11.58 8.28 -1.74
CA PHE A 48 -12.61 7.82 -0.81
C PHE A 48 -13.09 8.94 0.12
N ASP A 49 -12.16 9.66 0.74
CA ASP A 49 -12.44 10.78 1.64
C ASP A 49 -13.24 11.88 0.91
N LYS A 50 -12.84 12.22 -0.32
CA LYS A 50 -13.57 13.17 -1.16
C LYS A 50 -15.00 12.72 -1.49
N GLN A 51 -15.19 11.42 -1.74
CA GLN A 51 -16.49 10.86 -2.12
C GLN A 51 -17.44 10.73 -0.94
N THR A 52 -16.91 10.43 0.25
CA THR A 52 -17.73 10.07 1.43
C THR A 52 -17.80 11.16 2.50
N GLY A 53 -16.90 12.13 2.47
CA GLY A 53 -16.74 13.14 3.52
C GLY A 53 -16.11 12.59 4.82
N HIS A 54 -15.61 11.35 4.79
CA HIS A 54 -14.89 10.74 5.92
C HIS A 54 -13.39 11.04 5.85
N ILE A 55 -12.63 10.59 6.84
CA ILE A 55 -11.18 10.83 6.96
C ILE A 55 -10.47 9.48 7.10
N THR A 56 -9.52 9.22 6.22
CA THR A 56 -8.68 8.02 6.26
C THR A 56 -7.29 8.36 6.80
N LYS A 57 -6.92 7.84 7.97
CA LYS A 57 -5.58 7.93 8.53
C LYS A 57 -4.81 6.64 8.27
N ILE A 58 -3.63 6.75 7.65
CA ILE A 58 -2.85 5.59 7.25
C ILE A 58 -1.53 5.57 8.01
N THR A 59 -1.21 4.42 8.60
CA THR A 59 0.10 4.11 9.17
C THR A 59 0.76 3.05 8.31
N PHE A 60 1.93 3.38 7.75
CA PHE A 60 2.71 2.46 6.93
C PHE A 60 3.78 1.74 7.75
N ASN A 61 3.96 0.45 7.47
CA ASN A 61 4.96 -0.39 8.12
C ASN A 61 5.42 -1.53 7.20
N THR A 62 6.51 -2.20 7.58
CA THR A 62 6.91 -3.47 6.95
C THR A 62 6.09 -4.63 7.50
N ALA A 63 6.03 -5.76 6.78
CA ALA A 63 5.24 -6.92 7.21
C ALA A 63 5.57 -7.42 8.64
N PRO A 64 6.84 -7.51 9.08
CA PRO A 64 7.16 -7.85 10.47
C PRO A 64 6.61 -6.84 11.49
N GLU A 65 6.69 -5.54 11.20
CA GLU A 65 6.19 -4.49 12.09
C GLU A 65 4.65 -4.42 12.09
N LEU A 66 3.98 -4.76 11.00
CA LEU A 66 2.51 -4.91 10.96
C LEU A 66 2.06 -5.95 11.99
N LYS A 67 2.71 -7.12 12.01
CA LYS A 67 2.42 -8.20 12.98
C LYS A 67 2.59 -7.71 14.42
N LYS A 68 3.74 -7.11 14.72
CA LYS A 68 4.05 -6.58 16.04
C LYS A 68 3.04 -5.52 16.50
N ARG A 69 2.63 -4.60 15.62
CA ARG A 69 1.62 -3.60 15.96
C ARG A 69 0.25 -4.23 16.19
N MET A 70 -0.12 -5.22 15.40
CA MET A 70 -1.39 -5.95 15.58
C MET A 70 -1.44 -6.71 16.92
N ASP A 71 -0.30 -7.17 17.43
CA ASP A 71 -0.23 -7.88 18.70
C ASP A 71 -0.29 -6.92 19.91
N SER A 72 0.07 -5.64 19.73
CA SER A 72 0.02 -4.61 20.78
C SER A 72 -1.34 -3.92 20.96
N ASN A 73 -2.43 -4.53 20.51
CA ASN A 73 -3.81 -4.03 20.58
C ASN A 73 -4.04 -2.69 19.85
N PRO A 74 -4.10 -2.71 18.54
CA PRO A 74 -4.18 -1.52 17.72
C PRO A 74 -5.57 -0.88 17.71
N ALA A 75 -5.58 0.45 17.67
CA ALA A 75 -6.77 1.24 17.35
C ALA A 75 -6.93 1.38 15.82
N PHE A 76 -6.80 0.27 15.07
CA PHE A 76 -6.97 0.25 13.63
C PHE A 76 -8.31 -0.39 13.23
N ASP A 77 -8.86 0.07 12.11
CA ASP A 77 -10.11 -0.42 11.53
C ASP A 77 -9.87 -1.33 10.32
N VAL A 78 -8.77 -1.10 9.58
CA VAL A 78 -8.40 -1.85 8.39
C VAL A 78 -6.92 -2.23 8.45
N VAL A 79 -6.60 -3.44 8.00
CA VAL A 79 -5.23 -3.87 7.73
C VAL A 79 -5.03 -4.20 6.25
N ILE A 80 -3.88 -3.80 5.68
CA ILE A 80 -3.49 -4.15 4.31
C ILE A 80 -2.08 -4.74 4.36
N ALA A 81 -1.99 -6.03 4.05
CA ALA A 81 -0.76 -6.79 4.23
C ALA A 81 -0.62 -7.91 3.19
N PRO A 82 0.58 -8.55 3.08
CA PRO A 82 0.73 -9.76 2.29
C PRO A 82 -0.21 -10.88 2.75
N PRO A 83 -0.66 -11.77 1.81
CA PRO A 83 -1.63 -12.83 2.12
C PRO A 83 -1.26 -13.74 3.29
N ALA A 84 0.03 -14.02 3.49
CA ALA A 84 0.49 -14.80 4.63
C ALA A 84 0.14 -14.14 5.98
N VAL A 85 0.37 -12.83 6.10
CA VAL A 85 0.02 -12.05 7.31
C VAL A 85 -1.49 -11.97 7.50
N ILE A 86 -2.23 -11.74 6.41
CA ILE A 86 -3.71 -11.74 6.44
C ILE A 86 -4.25 -13.11 6.88
N GLY A 87 -3.65 -14.21 6.38
CA GLY A 87 -4.03 -15.58 6.78
C GLY A 87 -3.83 -15.83 8.27
N GLU A 88 -2.69 -15.40 8.84
CA GLU A 88 -2.43 -15.51 10.29
C GLU A 88 -3.45 -14.72 11.12
N PHE A 89 -3.80 -13.50 10.69
CA PHE A 89 -4.80 -12.67 11.38
C PHE A 89 -6.21 -13.25 11.24
N ALA A 90 -6.54 -13.82 10.10
CA ALA A 90 -7.82 -14.53 9.91
C ALA A 90 -7.93 -15.77 10.81
N ALA A 91 -6.89 -16.59 10.84
CA ALA A 91 -6.84 -17.79 11.70
C ALA A 91 -6.94 -17.47 13.20
N SER A 92 -6.48 -16.28 13.63
CA SER A 92 -6.61 -15.80 15.01
C SER A 92 -7.90 -15.02 15.29
N GLY A 93 -8.87 -14.98 14.36
CA GLY A 93 -10.15 -14.29 14.53
C GLY A 93 -10.06 -12.77 14.57
N LYS A 94 -8.94 -12.18 14.16
CA LYS A 94 -8.72 -10.73 14.21
C LYS A 94 -9.40 -9.96 13.06
N LEU A 95 -9.90 -10.65 12.02
CA LEU A 95 -10.45 -10.04 10.82
C LEU A 95 -11.94 -10.37 10.64
N LEU A 96 -12.70 -9.41 10.11
CA LEU A 96 -14.02 -9.68 9.53
C LEU A 96 -13.87 -10.45 8.20
N GLU A 97 -14.97 -10.97 7.65
CA GLU A 97 -14.93 -11.82 6.44
C GLU A 97 -14.55 -11.08 5.16
N ALA A 98 -14.90 -9.79 5.05
CA ALA A 98 -14.63 -9.00 3.85
C ALA A 98 -13.14 -8.97 3.51
N ARG A 99 -12.82 -9.15 2.22
CA ARG A 99 -11.45 -9.10 1.68
C ARG A 99 -11.46 -8.36 0.35
N ALA A 100 -10.41 -7.61 0.10
CA ALA A 100 -10.17 -7.03 -1.22
C ALA A 100 -8.73 -7.31 -1.66
N ASN A 101 -8.57 -7.84 -2.87
CA ASN A 101 -7.26 -7.89 -3.51
C ASN A 101 -6.90 -6.48 -3.99
N VAL A 102 -5.83 -5.92 -3.44
CA VAL A 102 -5.32 -4.58 -3.81
C VAL A 102 -4.45 -4.66 -5.07
N GLY A 103 -3.83 -5.82 -5.31
CA GLY A 103 -2.88 -6.07 -6.39
C GLY A 103 -1.54 -6.55 -5.87
N ARG A 104 -0.54 -6.56 -6.72
CA ARG A 104 0.81 -7.04 -6.40
C ARG A 104 1.89 -6.07 -6.89
N VAL A 105 3.02 -6.07 -6.22
CA VAL A 105 4.16 -5.21 -6.53
C VAL A 105 5.39 -6.07 -6.80
N GLY A 106 6.02 -5.85 -7.96
CA GLY A 106 7.25 -6.52 -8.35
C GLY A 106 8.51 -5.93 -7.69
N MET A 107 9.58 -6.71 -7.68
CA MET A 107 10.90 -6.23 -7.27
C MET A 107 11.56 -5.44 -8.40
N GLY A 108 12.09 -4.28 -8.07
CA GLY A 108 12.82 -3.40 -8.98
C GLY A 108 14.25 -3.13 -8.54
N VAL A 109 15.00 -2.60 -9.48
CA VAL A 109 16.41 -2.21 -9.33
C VAL A 109 16.53 -0.71 -9.51
N THR A 110 17.35 -0.08 -8.69
CA THR A 110 17.61 1.34 -8.71
C THR A 110 19.07 1.66 -8.46
N VAL A 111 19.51 2.79 -8.99
CA VAL A 111 20.83 3.38 -8.74
C VAL A 111 20.66 4.88 -8.50
N ARG A 112 21.68 5.54 -8.01
CA ARG A 112 21.74 7.00 -7.91
C ARG A 112 21.69 7.62 -9.32
N ASP A 113 21.08 8.79 -9.45
CA ASP A 113 21.13 9.55 -10.70
C ASP A 113 22.57 9.81 -11.14
N GLY A 114 22.87 9.53 -12.42
CA GLY A 114 24.19 9.67 -12.99
C GLY A 114 25.16 8.52 -12.70
N ALA A 115 24.77 7.53 -11.90
CA ALA A 115 25.57 6.31 -11.74
C ALA A 115 25.45 5.39 -12.97
N PRO A 116 26.44 4.52 -13.23
CA PRO A 116 26.36 3.52 -14.28
C PRO A 116 25.11 2.64 -14.12
N LEU A 117 24.44 2.35 -15.23
CA LEU A 117 23.27 1.46 -15.21
C LEU A 117 23.73 0.01 -15.23
N PRO A 118 23.36 -0.81 -14.22
CA PRO A 118 23.65 -2.23 -14.25
C PRO A 118 22.82 -2.95 -15.32
N ASP A 119 23.41 -3.93 -15.96
CA ASP A 119 22.69 -4.78 -16.92
C ASP A 119 21.78 -5.77 -16.18
N MET A 120 20.48 -5.64 -16.41
CA MET A 120 19.40 -6.48 -15.84
C MET A 120 18.67 -7.28 -16.92
N SER A 121 19.29 -7.47 -18.10
CA SER A 121 18.65 -8.15 -19.23
C SER A 121 18.44 -9.65 -19.04
N SER A 122 19.17 -10.28 -18.12
CA SER A 122 19.07 -11.70 -17.78
C SER A 122 19.54 -11.94 -16.34
N THR A 123 19.21 -13.11 -15.80
CA THR A 123 19.68 -13.54 -14.46
C THR A 123 21.21 -13.52 -14.37
N ASP A 124 21.92 -13.97 -15.41
CA ASP A 124 23.39 -13.97 -15.43
C ASP A 124 23.96 -12.55 -15.53
N ALA A 125 23.33 -11.65 -16.28
CA ALA A 125 23.72 -10.25 -16.35
C ALA A 125 23.54 -9.58 -14.98
N MET A 126 22.40 -9.79 -14.33
CA MET A 126 22.12 -9.31 -12.97
C MET A 126 23.15 -9.85 -11.97
N LYS A 127 23.50 -11.14 -12.04
CA LYS A 127 24.54 -11.75 -11.21
C LYS A 127 25.87 -11.03 -11.36
N ARG A 128 26.34 -10.82 -12.60
CA ARG A 128 27.61 -10.09 -12.88
C ARG A 128 27.54 -8.65 -12.33
N ALA A 129 26.44 -7.95 -12.54
CA ALA A 129 26.25 -6.59 -12.05
C ALA A 129 26.32 -6.52 -10.52
N MET A 130 25.66 -7.44 -9.81
CA MET A 130 25.73 -7.53 -8.35
C MET A 130 27.13 -7.84 -7.83
N LEU A 131 27.87 -8.70 -8.51
CA LEU A 131 29.27 -8.99 -8.15
C LEU A 131 30.21 -7.79 -8.36
N ALA A 132 29.94 -6.98 -9.39
CA ALA A 132 30.73 -5.79 -9.73
C ALA A 132 30.36 -4.53 -8.90
N ALA A 133 29.20 -4.49 -8.28
CA ALA A 133 28.75 -3.36 -7.48
C ALA A 133 29.64 -3.15 -6.24
N ASP A 134 29.74 -1.89 -5.79
CA ASP A 134 30.42 -1.55 -4.53
C ASP A 134 29.59 -1.99 -3.33
N SER A 135 28.27 -1.88 -3.42
CA SER A 135 27.35 -2.40 -2.42
C SER A 135 25.99 -2.79 -3.00
N LEU A 136 25.33 -3.75 -2.33
CA LEU A 136 23.94 -4.13 -2.58
C LEU A 136 23.09 -3.63 -1.40
N VAL A 137 22.10 -2.78 -1.70
CA VAL A 137 21.29 -2.11 -0.67
C VAL A 137 19.84 -2.55 -0.78
N PHE A 138 19.31 -3.16 0.27
CA PHE A 138 17.92 -3.63 0.30
C PHE A 138 17.35 -3.71 1.72
N ASN A 139 16.03 -3.87 1.83
CA ASN A 139 15.34 -3.86 3.12
C ASN A 139 15.30 -5.26 3.78
N ARG A 140 14.73 -5.31 5.00
CA ARG A 140 14.42 -6.55 5.73
C ARG A 140 12.93 -6.94 5.64
N ALA A 141 12.19 -6.32 4.71
CA ALA A 141 10.80 -6.65 4.39
C ALA A 141 10.71 -7.74 3.30
N SER A 142 9.51 -8.01 2.80
CA SER A 142 9.23 -9.12 1.86
C SER A 142 10.17 -9.15 0.65
N THR A 143 10.40 -8.00 0.00
CA THR A 143 11.27 -7.89 -1.19
C THR A 143 12.71 -8.24 -0.86
N GLY A 144 13.26 -7.70 0.24
CA GLY A 144 14.63 -7.96 0.63
C GLY A 144 14.86 -9.38 1.17
N LEU A 145 13.89 -9.97 1.84
CA LEU A 145 13.93 -11.38 2.25
C LEU A 145 13.95 -12.31 1.03
N TYR A 146 13.15 -11.99 0.01
CA TYR A 146 13.20 -12.72 -1.25
C TYR A 146 14.56 -12.58 -1.94
N LEU A 147 15.10 -11.36 -2.05
CA LEU A 147 16.42 -11.15 -2.68
C LEU A 147 17.52 -11.92 -1.96
N GLU A 148 17.53 -11.93 -0.63
CA GLU A 148 18.50 -12.73 0.14
C GLU A 148 18.38 -14.22 -0.17
N SER A 149 17.17 -14.76 -0.24
CA SER A 149 16.93 -16.13 -0.63
C SER A 149 17.39 -16.40 -2.07
N LEU A 150 17.16 -15.47 -2.98
CA LEU A 150 17.59 -15.56 -4.37
C LEU A 150 19.12 -15.56 -4.49
N LEU A 151 19.82 -14.69 -3.77
CA LEU A 151 21.29 -14.65 -3.74
C LEU A 151 21.88 -15.98 -3.26
N LYS A 152 21.29 -16.62 -2.26
CA LYS A 152 21.66 -17.96 -1.79
C LYS A 152 21.40 -19.02 -2.85
N LYS A 153 20.24 -18.99 -3.51
CA LYS A 153 19.88 -19.93 -4.59
C LYS A 153 20.77 -19.79 -5.82
N MET A 154 21.26 -18.59 -6.11
CA MET A 154 22.18 -18.30 -7.21
C MET A 154 23.65 -18.59 -6.86
N ASP A 155 23.93 -19.04 -5.65
CA ASP A 155 25.26 -19.30 -5.12
C ASP A 155 26.24 -18.11 -5.21
N VAL A 156 25.70 -16.90 -4.93
CA VAL A 156 26.49 -15.66 -4.88
C VAL A 156 26.48 -14.98 -3.52
N TYR A 157 25.66 -15.44 -2.59
CA TYR A 157 25.45 -14.77 -1.30
C TYR A 157 26.79 -14.55 -0.56
N ALA A 158 27.62 -15.56 -0.44
CA ALA A 158 28.93 -15.48 0.25
C ALA A 158 29.88 -14.44 -0.38
N GLN A 159 29.76 -14.19 -1.70
CA GLN A 159 30.58 -13.24 -2.43
C GLN A 159 30.14 -11.79 -2.25
N VAL A 160 28.84 -11.56 -1.92
CA VAL A 160 28.27 -10.24 -1.79
C VAL A 160 27.87 -9.88 -0.36
N GLU A 161 27.89 -10.83 0.57
CA GLU A 161 27.47 -10.60 1.96
C GLU A 161 28.24 -9.45 2.62
N GLY A 162 29.55 -9.41 2.46
CA GLY A 162 30.40 -8.36 3.05
C GLY A 162 30.18 -6.95 2.52
N LYS A 163 29.45 -6.81 1.39
CA LYS A 163 29.07 -5.52 0.80
C LYS A 163 27.55 -5.31 0.74
N THR A 164 26.80 -6.16 1.44
CA THR A 164 25.33 -6.05 1.54
C THR A 164 24.94 -5.17 2.71
N ILE A 165 24.13 -4.14 2.43
CA ILE A 165 23.61 -3.19 3.43
C ILE A 165 22.10 -3.38 3.54
N ARG A 166 21.61 -3.64 4.75
CA ARG A 166 20.20 -3.97 5.04
C ARG A 166 19.54 -2.91 5.89
N TYR A 167 18.43 -2.36 5.41
CA TYR A 167 17.61 -1.37 6.12
C TYR A 167 16.28 -1.97 6.61
N PRO A 168 15.61 -1.35 7.59
CA PRO A 168 14.31 -1.83 8.07
C PRO A 168 13.21 -1.66 7.01
N ASP A 169 13.28 -0.65 6.15
CA ASP A 169 12.24 -0.26 5.18
C ASP A 169 12.82 0.20 3.84
N GLY A 170 11.92 0.39 2.85
CA GLY A 170 12.30 0.79 1.49
C GLY A 170 12.75 2.25 1.42
N ALA A 171 12.17 3.16 2.17
CA ALA A 171 12.56 4.59 2.17
C ALA A 171 14.02 4.75 2.56
N SER A 172 14.47 4.09 3.61
CA SER A 172 15.87 4.08 4.06
C SER A 172 16.82 3.51 3.01
N VAL A 173 16.38 2.50 2.23
CA VAL A 173 17.15 1.98 1.08
C VAL A 173 17.32 3.06 0.02
N MET A 174 16.23 3.72 -0.37
CA MET A 174 16.26 4.77 -1.41
C MET A 174 17.14 5.95 -0.98
N GLU A 175 17.02 6.40 0.26
CA GLU A 175 17.86 7.47 0.80
C GLU A 175 19.35 7.11 0.82
N HIS A 176 19.69 5.86 1.15
CA HIS A 176 21.07 5.39 1.10
C HIS A 176 21.62 5.48 -0.32
N VAL A 177 20.89 4.95 -1.30
CA VAL A 177 21.32 4.96 -2.72
C VAL A 177 21.48 6.39 -3.24
N ILE A 178 20.57 7.31 -2.89
CA ILE A 178 20.63 8.73 -3.28
C ILE A 178 21.91 9.40 -2.72
N LYS A 179 22.26 9.10 -1.46
CA LYS A 179 23.44 9.67 -0.77
C LYS A 179 24.75 8.97 -1.11
N GLY A 180 24.68 7.82 -1.76
CA GLY A 180 25.83 7.03 -2.15
C GLY A 180 26.76 7.76 -3.11
N LYS A 181 28.04 7.37 -3.13
CA LYS A 181 29.08 8.00 -3.96
C LYS A 181 29.74 7.02 -4.90
N GLY A 182 29.46 5.74 -4.74
CA GLY A 182 30.01 4.65 -5.52
C GLY A 182 29.00 4.07 -6.52
N ASN A 183 29.21 2.82 -6.86
CA ASN A 183 28.36 2.00 -7.72
C ASN A 183 27.44 1.13 -6.85
N GLU A 184 26.59 1.77 -6.06
CA GLU A 184 25.60 1.09 -5.23
C GLU A 184 24.41 0.64 -6.09
N ILE A 185 23.96 -0.60 -5.90
CA ILE A 185 22.72 -1.11 -6.50
C ILE A 185 21.69 -1.29 -5.40
N GLY A 186 20.58 -0.54 -5.51
CA GLY A 186 19.42 -0.65 -4.63
C GLY A 186 18.37 -1.61 -5.18
N PHE A 187 17.76 -2.40 -4.29
CA PHE A 187 16.63 -3.28 -4.61
C PHE A 187 15.46 -2.96 -3.69
N GLY A 188 14.26 -2.86 -4.27
CA GLY A 188 13.06 -2.52 -3.53
C GLY A 188 11.79 -2.87 -4.28
N ALA A 189 10.65 -2.54 -3.70
CA ALA A 189 9.38 -2.57 -4.42
C ALA A 189 9.38 -1.50 -5.51
N ILE A 190 8.93 -1.83 -6.71
CA ILE A 190 8.91 -0.89 -7.85
C ILE A 190 8.19 0.40 -7.48
N THR A 191 7.07 0.31 -6.81
CA THR A 191 6.26 1.46 -6.34
C THR A 191 7.03 2.40 -5.41
N GLU A 192 7.83 1.86 -4.49
CA GLU A 192 8.69 2.65 -3.60
C GLU A 192 9.81 3.35 -4.40
N ILE A 193 10.45 2.65 -5.34
CA ILE A 193 11.48 3.23 -6.21
C ILE A 193 10.91 4.40 -7.03
N LEU A 194 9.74 4.23 -7.61
CA LEU A 194 9.08 5.25 -8.44
C LEU A 194 8.78 6.54 -7.68
N LEU A 195 8.55 6.49 -6.35
CA LEU A 195 8.38 7.67 -5.50
C LEU A 195 9.62 8.58 -5.47
N TYR A 196 10.80 8.01 -5.65
CA TYR A 196 12.09 8.72 -5.59
C TYR A 196 12.69 8.98 -6.98
N GLN A 197 12.06 8.50 -8.04
CA GLN A 197 12.52 8.75 -9.40
C GLN A 197 12.50 10.27 -9.69
N GLY A 198 13.62 10.78 -10.21
CA GLY A 198 13.83 12.21 -10.43
C GLY A 198 14.14 13.03 -9.17
N LYS A 199 14.30 12.38 -8.03
CA LYS A 199 14.72 12.99 -6.76
C LYS A 199 16.13 12.53 -6.35
N GLY A 200 16.99 12.33 -7.30
CA GLY A 200 18.36 11.79 -7.11
C GLY A 200 18.45 10.27 -7.30
N LEU A 201 17.39 9.62 -7.75
CA LEU A 201 17.32 8.19 -7.94
C LEU A 201 16.81 7.83 -9.36
N LYS A 202 17.50 6.88 -9.99
CA LYS A 202 17.15 6.33 -11.29
C LYS A 202 16.59 4.93 -11.14
N PHE A 203 15.36 4.73 -11.59
CA PHE A 203 14.81 3.38 -11.76
C PHE A 203 15.46 2.72 -12.97
N VAL A 204 16.15 1.61 -12.76
CA VAL A 204 16.81 0.82 -13.82
C VAL A 204 15.79 -0.03 -14.56
N GLY A 205 14.89 -0.68 -13.82
CA GLY A 205 13.87 -1.58 -14.33
C GLY A 205 13.50 -2.66 -13.30
N PRO A 206 12.58 -3.56 -13.66
CA PRO A 206 12.34 -4.76 -12.86
C PRO A 206 13.57 -5.67 -12.91
N VAL A 207 13.72 -6.58 -11.94
CA VAL A 207 14.65 -7.69 -12.07
C VAL A 207 14.21 -8.61 -13.21
N PRO A 208 15.14 -9.44 -13.79
CA PRO A 208 14.80 -10.36 -14.87
C PRO A 208 13.58 -11.23 -14.56
N ALA A 209 12.76 -11.50 -15.58
CA ALA A 209 11.48 -12.19 -15.42
C ALA A 209 11.61 -13.57 -14.76
N GLU A 210 12.70 -14.27 -15.02
CA GLU A 210 12.97 -15.61 -14.48
C GLU A 210 13.16 -15.61 -12.95
N VAL A 211 13.55 -14.47 -12.40
CA VAL A 211 13.79 -14.27 -10.97
C VAL A 211 12.92 -13.17 -10.37
N GLN A 212 11.89 -12.73 -11.10
CA GLN A 212 10.96 -11.75 -10.58
C GLN A 212 10.09 -12.36 -9.49
N ASN A 213 9.86 -11.59 -8.45
CA ASN A 213 8.92 -11.91 -7.39
C ASN A 213 7.91 -10.78 -7.21
N TYR A 214 6.66 -11.17 -7.13
CA TYR A 214 5.56 -10.25 -6.85
C TYR A 214 5.04 -10.48 -5.44
N THR A 215 5.01 -9.44 -4.63
CA THR A 215 4.32 -9.47 -3.35
C THR A 215 2.88 -8.98 -3.56
N ALA A 216 1.91 -9.86 -3.35
CA ALA A 216 0.50 -9.48 -3.37
C ALA A 216 0.09 -8.81 -2.05
N TYR A 217 -0.97 -7.98 -2.11
CA TYR A 217 -1.51 -7.29 -0.95
C TYR A 217 -3.03 -7.45 -0.88
N THR A 218 -3.51 -7.75 0.31
CA THR A 218 -4.93 -7.92 0.59
C THR A 218 -5.34 -6.97 1.70
N ALA A 219 -6.45 -6.27 1.51
CA ALA A 219 -7.09 -5.43 2.51
C ALA A 219 -8.18 -6.22 3.25
N ALA A 220 -8.29 -6.01 4.55
CA ALA A 220 -9.31 -6.62 5.38
C ALA A 220 -9.72 -5.69 6.53
N PRO A 221 -11.02 -5.60 6.89
CA PRO A 221 -11.47 -4.90 8.08
C PRO A 221 -11.11 -5.72 9.33
N LEU A 222 -10.77 -5.01 10.40
CA LEU A 222 -10.46 -5.61 11.70
C LEU A 222 -11.72 -5.84 12.54
N ALA A 223 -11.82 -6.99 13.19
CA ALA A 223 -12.94 -7.32 14.08
C ALA A 223 -12.96 -6.39 15.33
N SER A 224 -11.80 -5.90 15.76
CA SER A 224 -11.66 -4.93 16.86
C SER A 224 -11.87 -3.47 16.45
N GLY A 225 -12.04 -3.19 15.14
CA GLY A 225 -12.22 -1.84 14.62
C GLY A 225 -13.50 -1.18 15.13
N LYS A 226 -13.41 0.12 15.43
CA LYS A 226 -14.57 0.90 15.91
C LYS A 226 -15.52 1.31 14.79
N GLN A 227 -15.02 1.40 13.55
CA GLN A 227 -15.74 1.86 12.37
C GLN A 227 -15.97 0.70 11.37
N GLN A 228 -16.48 -0.44 11.83
CA GLN A 228 -16.56 -1.68 11.02
C GLN A 228 -17.30 -1.49 9.69
N ALA A 229 -18.44 -0.82 9.68
CA ALA A 229 -19.21 -0.58 8.44
C ALA A 229 -18.45 0.28 7.45
N LEU A 230 -17.81 1.36 7.92
CA LEU A 230 -17.01 2.25 7.10
C LEU A 230 -15.72 1.55 6.62
N ALA A 231 -15.11 0.73 7.46
CA ALA A 231 -13.95 -0.10 7.10
C ALA A 231 -14.28 -1.09 5.99
N GLN A 232 -15.45 -1.76 6.04
CA GLN A 232 -15.92 -2.64 4.97
C GLN A 232 -16.16 -1.87 3.67
N GLN A 233 -16.77 -0.68 3.76
CA GLN A 233 -16.99 0.19 2.61
C GLN A 233 -15.65 0.61 1.98
N PHE A 234 -14.67 1.01 2.79
CA PHE A 234 -13.33 1.36 2.32
C PHE A 234 -12.63 0.18 1.65
N VAL A 235 -12.64 -0.99 2.26
CA VAL A 235 -12.04 -2.21 1.68
C VAL A 235 -12.68 -2.55 0.32
N THR A 236 -14.01 -2.46 0.20
CA THR A 236 -14.71 -2.65 -1.08
C THR A 236 -14.30 -1.59 -2.12
N PHE A 237 -14.17 -0.33 -1.69
CA PHE A 237 -13.75 0.77 -2.56
C PHE A 237 -12.36 0.54 -3.17
N LEU A 238 -11.40 0.00 -2.39
CA LEU A 238 -10.02 -0.21 -2.86
C LEU A 238 -9.94 -1.12 -4.09
N SER A 239 -10.79 -2.14 -4.19
CA SER A 239 -10.85 -3.06 -5.35
C SER A 239 -11.91 -2.67 -6.39
N GLY A 240 -12.66 -1.59 -6.13
CA GLY A 240 -13.72 -1.09 -7.00
C GLY A 240 -13.20 -0.27 -8.19
N PRO A 241 -14.14 0.20 -9.05
CA PRO A 241 -13.81 0.87 -10.30
C PRO A 241 -13.10 2.23 -10.14
N VAL A 242 -13.16 2.83 -8.96
CA VAL A 242 -12.45 4.09 -8.65
C VAL A 242 -11.11 3.81 -7.97
N GLY A 243 -11.07 2.92 -6.98
CA GLY A 243 -9.86 2.65 -6.20
C GLY A 243 -8.80 1.90 -7.01
N LYS A 244 -9.18 0.83 -7.71
CA LYS A 244 -8.24 -0.04 -8.43
C LYS A 244 -7.36 0.71 -9.47
N PRO A 245 -7.89 1.59 -10.34
CA PRO A 245 -7.06 2.35 -11.27
C PRO A 245 -5.99 3.23 -10.60
N LEU A 246 -6.22 3.69 -9.37
CA LEU A 246 -5.26 4.51 -8.64
C LEU A 246 -4.05 3.70 -8.18
N PHE A 247 -4.23 2.43 -7.84
CA PHE A 247 -3.13 1.51 -7.59
C PHE A 247 -2.35 1.19 -8.86
N VAL A 248 -3.03 0.94 -9.97
CA VAL A 248 -2.38 0.68 -11.27
C VAL A 248 -1.54 1.89 -11.70
N ALA A 249 -2.07 3.10 -11.58
CA ALA A 249 -1.33 4.34 -11.88
C ALA A 249 -0.08 4.52 -10.99
N ALA A 250 -0.06 3.91 -9.81
CA ALA A 250 1.08 3.92 -8.88
C ALA A 250 2.07 2.76 -9.10
N GLY A 251 1.89 1.92 -10.14
CA GLY A 251 2.78 0.80 -10.46
C GLY A 251 2.43 -0.52 -9.77
N VAL A 252 1.25 -0.62 -9.14
CA VAL A 252 0.71 -1.90 -8.65
C VAL A 252 0.07 -2.64 -9.83
N THR A 253 0.34 -3.93 -9.96
CA THR A 253 -0.23 -4.79 -11.01
C THR A 253 -1.30 -5.73 -10.44
N ASP A 254 -2.08 -6.34 -11.32
CA ASP A 254 -3.08 -7.37 -10.97
C ASP A 254 -2.44 -8.70 -10.59
#